data_c5862e95e10bdf7dac9503ebab8ed68a
#
_entry.id   c5862e95e10bdf7dac9503ebab8ed68a
#
_cell.length_a   1.000
_cell.length_b   1.000
_cell.length_c   1.000
_cell.angle_alpha   90.00
_cell.angle_beta   90.00
_cell.angle_gamma   90.00
#
_symmetry.space_group_name_H-M   'P 1'
#
loop_
_entity.id
_entity.type
_entity.pdbx_description
1 polymer ?
#
loop_
_entity_poly.entity_id
_entity_poly.type
_entity_poly.pdbx_seq_one_letter_code
_entity_poly.pdbx_strand_id
1 'polypeptide(L)'
;MNDINLLPADNYVVVNKTILTDNDKVNLINLYEPIIGPLPISLYLTLWSDLDRTLTVSTSYNHHHLMTFLKSGLKEIKDARSSLEAVGLIKTYYKSGDNINYYIYELYSPISAYEFFNHPVLNIVLYNNIGVNEYNNLIKSYKKVNLKYDDYLDISCKLNDTFKSSVGSMFNNEDIKNKNSNKPNIDNLIDFDSLKDSIPNKVLSSGAFNKKSKELINNLAFIYNLDTLKVGEIIRLTIDENGLINKELFIKEVRKYYEYNNGGSLPTIIYRTQPEYLKSPEGDVSNTGKMIYIFENTTPYDFLKSKYKNNNPTPRDLKLLEFLALDL
;
A
#
# COMPACT_ATOMS: atom_id res chain seq x y z
N MET A 1 -11.27 -14.28 -4.11
CA MET A 1 -10.00 -14.44 -4.85
C MET A 1 -9.66 -15.91 -4.81
N ASN A 2 -9.46 -16.57 -5.95
CA ASN A 2 -8.99 -17.96 -5.94
C ASN A 2 -7.59 -17.96 -5.33
N ASP A 3 -7.42 -18.69 -4.24
CA ASP A 3 -6.12 -18.82 -3.57
C ASP A 3 -5.23 -19.74 -4.41
N ILE A 4 -4.52 -19.14 -5.38
CA ILE A 4 -3.59 -19.85 -6.23
C ILE A 4 -2.40 -20.26 -5.38
N ASN A 5 -2.21 -21.57 -5.24
CA ASN A 5 -1.13 -22.12 -4.45
C ASN A 5 0.18 -21.94 -5.22
N LEU A 6 1.08 -21.11 -4.70
CA LEU A 6 2.41 -20.87 -5.26
C LEU A 6 3.33 -22.03 -4.87
N LEU A 7 4.07 -22.57 -5.83
CA LEU A 7 5.04 -23.67 -5.58
C LEU A 7 6.47 -23.15 -5.84
N PRO A 8 7.48 -23.68 -5.12
CA PRO A 8 8.89 -23.30 -5.35
C PRO A 8 9.38 -23.58 -6.78
N ALA A 9 8.81 -24.62 -7.41
CA ALA A 9 9.17 -25.02 -8.78
C ALA A 9 8.46 -24.19 -9.86
N ASP A 10 7.44 -23.41 -9.52
CA ASP A 10 6.72 -22.58 -10.46
C ASP A 10 7.66 -21.54 -11.08
N ASN A 11 7.58 -21.37 -12.40
CA ASN A 11 8.43 -20.47 -13.14
C ASN A 11 7.86 -19.05 -13.20
N TYR A 12 8.76 -18.06 -13.23
CA TYR A 12 8.38 -16.68 -13.49
C TYR A 12 9.33 -16.01 -14.51
N VAL A 13 8.80 -14.98 -15.13
CA VAL A 13 9.52 -14.03 -15.98
C VAL A 13 9.20 -12.63 -15.49
N VAL A 14 10.21 -11.77 -15.42
CA VAL A 14 10.05 -10.37 -15.06
C VAL A 14 9.98 -9.52 -16.31
N VAL A 15 9.02 -8.61 -16.39
CA VAL A 15 8.87 -7.66 -17.49
C VAL A 15 8.88 -6.24 -16.92
N ASN A 16 9.75 -5.40 -17.44
CA ASN A 16 9.81 -4.01 -17.02
C ASN A 16 8.94 -3.13 -17.92
N LYS A 17 7.97 -2.43 -17.33
CA LYS A 17 7.05 -1.54 -18.05
C LYS A 17 7.45 -0.07 -17.97
N THR A 18 8.36 0.30 -17.08
CA THR A 18 8.69 1.70 -16.80
C THR A 18 10.20 1.89 -16.71
N ILE A 19 10.63 3.13 -16.48
CA ILE A 19 12.05 3.46 -16.29
C ILE A 19 12.28 3.68 -14.79
N LEU A 20 13.20 2.90 -14.19
CA LEU A 20 13.67 3.09 -12.83
C LEU A 20 14.91 3.97 -12.82
N THR A 21 14.89 5.00 -12.01
CA THR A 21 16.01 5.94 -11.80
C THR A 21 16.56 5.79 -10.38
N ASP A 22 17.71 6.39 -10.10
CA ASP A 22 18.26 6.38 -8.73
C ASP A 22 17.35 7.12 -7.72
N ASN A 23 16.67 8.17 -8.16
CA ASN A 23 15.65 8.82 -7.33
C ASN A 23 14.48 7.89 -6.97
N ASP A 24 14.13 6.96 -7.84
CA ASP A 24 13.07 5.99 -7.55
C ASP A 24 13.50 5.00 -6.47
N LYS A 25 14.79 4.63 -6.42
CA LYS A 25 15.33 3.80 -5.32
C LYS A 25 15.23 4.52 -3.97
N VAL A 26 15.53 5.83 -3.96
CA VAL A 26 15.35 6.66 -2.75
C VAL A 26 13.87 6.74 -2.37
N ASN A 27 12.97 6.92 -3.33
CA ASN A 27 11.53 6.93 -3.06
C ASN A 27 11.03 5.57 -2.55
N LEU A 28 11.52 4.44 -3.07
CA LEU A 28 11.18 3.11 -2.56
C LEU A 28 11.49 2.97 -1.07
N ILE A 29 12.68 3.41 -0.64
CA ILE A 29 13.11 3.31 0.75
C ILE A 29 12.38 4.32 1.64
N ASN A 30 12.28 5.58 1.21
CA ASN A 30 11.76 6.64 2.06
C ASN A 30 10.23 6.69 2.13
N LEU A 31 9.54 6.30 1.05
CA LEU A 31 8.08 6.46 0.92
C LEU A 31 7.32 5.13 1.00
N TYR A 32 7.86 4.06 0.40
CA TYR A 32 7.16 2.78 0.33
C TYR A 32 7.57 1.80 1.43
N GLU A 33 8.85 1.70 1.75
CA GLU A 33 9.34 0.77 2.78
C GLU A 33 8.67 0.98 4.14
N PRO A 34 8.44 2.21 4.62
CA PRO A 34 7.70 2.41 5.87
C PRO A 34 6.25 1.93 5.82
N ILE A 35 5.68 1.73 4.62
CA ILE A 35 4.30 1.25 4.43
C ILE A 35 4.26 -0.27 4.35
N ILE A 36 5.09 -0.86 3.49
CA ILE A 36 5.01 -2.28 3.15
C ILE A 36 6.11 -3.14 3.76
N GLY A 37 7.10 -2.51 4.39
CA GLY A 37 8.22 -3.19 5.04
C GLY A 37 9.39 -3.52 4.09
N PRO A 38 10.52 -4.00 4.64
CA PRO A 38 11.77 -4.20 3.90
C PRO A 38 11.73 -5.41 2.96
N LEU A 39 11.03 -6.50 3.29
CA LEU A 39 11.02 -7.70 2.46
C LEU A 39 10.36 -7.47 1.07
N PRO A 40 9.21 -6.79 0.96
CA PRO A 40 8.65 -6.40 -0.34
C PRO A 40 9.61 -5.54 -1.17
N ILE A 41 10.29 -4.57 -0.55
CA ILE A 41 11.28 -3.74 -1.26
C ILE A 41 12.45 -4.58 -1.75
N SER A 42 12.95 -5.49 -0.92
CA SER A 42 14.02 -6.42 -1.32
C SER A 42 13.57 -7.33 -2.46
N LEU A 43 12.33 -7.84 -2.43
CA LEU A 43 11.75 -8.63 -3.51
C LEU A 43 11.67 -7.81 -4.82
N TYR A 44 11.19 -6.58 -4.74
CA TYR A 44 11.12 -5.69 -5.91
C TYR A 44 12.51 -5.47 -6.54
N LEU A 45 13.53 -5.18 -5.73
CA LEU A 45 14.90 -4.96 -6.20
C LEU A 45 15.53 -6.26 -6.74
N THR A 46 15.21 -7.43 -6.17
CA THR A 46 15.65 -8.73 -6.69
C THR A 46 15.05 -8.99 -8.08
N LEU A 47 13.73 -8.83 -8.22
CA LEU A 47 13.06 -8.95 -9.52
C LEU A 47 13.62 -7.95 -10.55
N TRP A 48 13.96 -6.74 -10.09
CA TRP A 48 14.62 -5.76 -10.96
C TRP A 48 16.01 -6.22 -11.41
N SER A 49 16.78 -6.85 -10.53
CA SER A 49 18.12 -7.37 -10.83
C SER A 49 18.10 -8.59 -11.75
N ASP A 50 16.98 -9.31 -11.80
CA ASP A 50 16.78 -10.45 -12.71
C ASP A 50 16.61 -10.06 -14.18
N LEU A 51 16.33 -8.77 -14.45
CA LEU A 51 16.19 -8.27 -15.81
C LEU A 51 17.49 -8.41 -16.60
N ASP A 52 17.37 -8.61 -17.90
CA ASP A 52 18.51 -8.64 -18.82
C ASP A 52 19.23 -7.27 -18.92
N ARG A 53 20.30 -7.22 -19.68
CA ARG A 53 21.09 -5.98 -19.89
C ARG A 53 20.28 -4.85 -20.53
N THR A 54 19.21 -5.18 -21.24
CA THR A 54 18.30 -4.20 -21.85
C THR A 54 17.29 -3.66 -20.85
N LEU A 55 17.24 -4.23 -19.64
CA LEU A 55 16.28 -3.93 -18.57
C LEU A 55 14.83 -4.02 -19.07
N THR A 56 14.54 -4.96 -19.94
CA THR A 56 13.22 -5.13 -20.55
C THR A 56 12.51 -6.38 -20.06
N VAL A 57 13.15 -7.54 -20.22
CA VAL A 57 12.59 -8.85 -19.85
C VAL A 57 13.70 -9.70 -19.25
N SER A 58 13.37 -10.51 -18.24
CA SER A 58 14.32 -11.47 -17.67
C SER A 58 14.32 -12.79 -18.44
N THR A 59 15.30 -13.63 -18.18
CA THR A 59 15.20 -15.06 -18.44
C THR A 59 14.15 -15.69 -17.50
N SER A 60 13.78 -16.95 -17.75
CA SER A 60 12.86 -17.66 -16.87
C SER A 60 13.60 -18.17 -15.62
N TYR A 61 13.08 -17.82 -14.45
CA TYR A 61 13.53 -18.31 -13.13
C TYR A 61 12.41 -19.10 -12.47
N ASN A 62 12.74 -19.85 -11.41
CA ASN A 62 11.74 -20.47 -10.53
C ASN A 62 11.67 -19.73 -9.18
N HIS A 63 10.61 -19.94 -8.41
CA HIS A 63 10.43 -19.24 -7.12
C HIS A 63 11.44 -19.69 -6.05
N HIS A 64 12.10 -20.85 -6.22
CA HIS A 64 13.20 -21.27 -5.36
C HIS A 64 14.38 -20.29 -5.46
N HIS A 65 14.61 -19.66 -6.63
CA HIS A 65 15.59 -18.57 -6.79
C HIS A 65 15.31 -17.43 -5.82
N LEU A 66 14.07 -16.93 -5.79
CA LEU A 66 13.68 -15.86 -4.85
C LEU A 66 13.84 -16.27 -3.39
N MET A 67 13.45 -17.50 -3.04
CA MET A 67 13.62 -18.02 -1.67
C MET A 67 15.09 -18.05 -1.26
N THR A 68 15.98 -18.42 -2.18
CA THR A 68 17.42 -18.48 -1.93
C THR A 68 18.05 -17.11 -1.76
N PHE A 69 17.69 -16.17 -2.63
CA PHE A 69 18.26 -14.81 -2.59
C PHE A 69 17.74 -13.98 -1.43
N LEU A 70 16.44 -14.06 -1.14
CA LEU A 70 15.80 -13.31 -0.06
C LEU A 70 15.91 -13.97 1.32
N LYS A 71 16.39 -15.23 1.38
CA LYS A 71 16.43 -16.04 2.60
C LYS A 71 15.07 -16.12 3.31
N SER A 72 13.99 -16.19 2.54
CA SER A 72 12.60 -16.13 3.01
C SER A 72 11.81 -17.31 2.50
N GLY A 73 10.80 -17.71 3.27
CA GLY A 73 9.88 -18.78 2.89
C GLY A 73 8.93 -18.35 1.77
N LEU A 74 8.35 -19.34 1.10
CA LEU A 74 7.46 -19.09 -0.05
C LEU A 74 6.22 -18.27 0.35
N LYS A 75 5.67 -18.50 1.55
CA LYS A 75 4.55 -17.74 2.09
C LYS A 75 4.92 -16.26 2.25
N GLU A 76 6.07 -15.97 2.84
CA GLU A 76 6.56 -14.61 3.03
C GLU A 76 6.78 -13.89 1.68
N ILE A 77 7.28 -14.60 0.66
CA ILE A 77 7.43 -14.07 -0.70
C ILE A 77 6.06 -13.79 -1.33
N LYS A 78 5.07 -14.66 -1.14
CA LYS A 78 3.70 -14.45 -1.60
C LYS A 78 3.09 -13.21 -0.95
N ASP A 79 3.25 -13.04 0.36
CA ASP A 79 2.75 -11.89 1.11
C ASP A 79 3.47 -10.60 0.68
N ALA A 80 4.79 -10.65 0.50
CA ALA A 80 5.59 -9.54 -0.02
C ALA A 80 5.15 -9.11 -1.44
N ARG A 81 4.91 -10.08 -2.33
CA ARG A 81 4.36 -9.82 -3.66
C ARG A 81 3.00 -9.12 -3.58
N SER A 82 2.10 -9.63 -2.74
CA SER A 82 0.77 -9.03 -2.56
C SER A 82 0.85 -7.59 -2.06
N SER A 83 1.82 -7.27 -1.21
CA SER A 83 2.08 -5.90 -0.76
C SER A 83 2.55 -4.98 -1.89
N LEU A 84 3.43 -5.47 -2.77
CA LEU A 84 3.88 -4.73 -3.95
C LEU A 84 2.73 -4.50 -4.94
N GLU A 85 1.86 -5.50 -5.14
CA GLU A 85 0.66 -5.39 -5.97
C GLU A 85 -0.29 -4.31 -5.42
N ALA A 86 -0.51 -4.31 -4.11
CA ALA A 86 -1.41 -3.38 -3.44
C ALA A 86 -0.98 -1.91 -3.59
N VAL A 87 0.33 -1.63 -3.56
CA VAL A 87 0.86 -0.27 -3.75
C VAL A 87 1.17 0.08 -5.21
N GLY A 88 0.88 -0.83 -6.15
CA GLY A 88 1.00 -0.58 -7.59
C GLY A 88 2.42 -0.68 -8.16
N LEU A 89 3.36 -1.28 -7.43
CA LEU A 89 4.74 -1.47 -7.90
C LEU A 89 4.91 -2.69 -8.80
N ILE A 90 3.96 -3.65 -8.72
CA ILE A 90 3.99 -4.88 -9.53
C ILE A 90 2.57 -5.24 -9.99
N LYS A 91 2.49 -5.91 -11.14
CA LYS A 91 1.30 -6.67 -11.56
C LYS A 91 1.71 -8.10 -11.82
N THR A 92 0.89 -9.02 -11.37
CA THR A 92 1.12 -10.46 -11.52
C THR A 92 0.10 -11.08 -12.46
N TYR A 93 0.61 -11.81 -13.44
CA TYR A 93 -0.19 -12.64 -14.32
C TYR A 93 0.16 -14.10 -14.10
N TYR A 94 -0.84 -14.95 -14.17
CA TYR A 94 -0.75 -16.38 -13.89
C TYR A 94 -1.28 -17.20 -15.05
N LYS A 95 -0.57 -18.27 -15.37
CA LYS A 95 -0.99 -19.31 -16.31
C LYS A 95 -0.75 -20.67 -15.69
N SER A 96 -1.79 -21.49 -15.58
CA SER A 96 -1.65 -22.89 -15.16
C SER A 96 -0.98 -23.71 -16.26
N GLY A 97 -0.05 -24.58 -15.88
CA GLY A 97 0.54 -25.61 -16.71
C GLY A 97 0.22 -26.99 -16.14
N ASP A 98 0.54 -28.05 -16.89
CA ASP A 98 0.19 -29.42 -16.49
C ASP A 98 0.96 -29.87 -15.22
N ASN A 99 2.25 -29.49 -15.12
CA ASN A 99 3.10 -29.85 -13.98
C ASN A 99 3.69 -28.65 -13.25
N ILE A 100 3.84 -27.52 -13.91
CA ILE A 100 4.49 -26.30 -13.40
C ILE A 100 3.67 -25.11 -13.87
N ASN A 101 3.40 -24.19 -12.96
CA ASN A 101 2.71 -22.95 -13.30
C ASN A 101 3.69 -21.88 -13.77
N TYR A 102 3.17 -20.90 -14.48
CA TYR A 102 3.94 -19.81 -15.05
C TYR A 102 3.40 -18.47 -14.56
N TYR A 103 4.31 -17.61 -14.15
CA TYR A 103 3.99 -16.25 -13.68
C TYR A 103 4.71 -15.21 -14.54
N ILE A 104 4.07 -14.08 -14.74
CA ILE A 104 4.70 -12.88 -15.28
C ILE A 104 4.58 -11.79 -14.23
N TYR A 105 5.70 -11.22 -13.84
CA TYR A 105 5.80 -10.08 -12.93
C TYR A 105 6.12 -8.83 -13.73
N GLU A 106 5.13 -7.97 -13.94
CA GLU A 106 5.33 -6.66 -14.56
C GLU A 106 5.76 -5.67 -13.48
N LEU A 107 6.96 -5.10 -13.62
CA LEU A 107 7.48 -4.07 -12.73
C LEU A 107 7.10 -2.68 -13.20
N TYR A 108 6.72 -1.85 -12.25
CA TYR A 108 6.41 -0.44 -12.44
C TYR A 108 7.27 0.40 -11.50
N SER A 109 7.81 1.53 -12.00
CA SER A 109 8.54 2.46 -11.14
C SER A 109 7.59 3.08 -10.08
N PRO A 110 8.12 3.45 -8.91
CA PRO A 110 7.36 4.23 -7.94
C PRO A 110 6.87 5.54 -8.56
N ILE A 111 5.73 6.02 -8.10
CA ILE A 111 5.25 7.35 -8.49
C ILE A 111 6.22 8.42 -7.99
N SER A 112 6.22 9.58 -8.63
CA SER A 112 7.04 10.68 -8.18
C SER A 112 6.69 11.09 -6.74
N ALA A 113 7.64 11.64 -6.00
CA ALA A 113 7.38 12.13 -4.65
C ALA A 113 6.21 13.15 -4.63
N TYR A 114 6.11 14.01 -5.65
CA TYR A 114 4.99 14.92 -5.78
C TYR A 114 3.64 14.20 -5.88
N GLU A 115 3.53 13.18 -6.73
CA GLU A 115 2.31 12.38 -6.87
C GLU A 115 2.02 11.59 -5.59
N PHE A 116 3.05 11.06 -4.94
CA PHE A 116 2.92 10.30 -3.69
C PHE A 116 2.33 11.15 -2.56
N PHE A 117 2.89 12.34 -2.30
CA PHE A 117 2.39 13.25 -1.27
C PHE A 117 1.01 13.84 -1.60
N ASN A 118 0.61 13.84 -2.88
CA ASN A 118 -0.75 14.20 -3.30
C ASN A 118 -1.70 12.99 -3.38
N HIS A 119 -1.20 11.76 -3.19
CA HIS A 119 -2.05 10.57 -3.19
C HIS A 119 -2.71 10.40 -1.82
N PRO A 120 -4.03 10.49 -1.72
CA PRO A 120 -4.71 10.63 -0.42
C PRO A 120 -4.45 9.43 0.51
N VAL A 121 -4.40 8.21 -0.03
CA VAL A 121 -4.18 7.00 0.78
C VAL A 121 -2.72 6.84 1.17
N LEU A 122 -1.81 6.82 0.20
CA LEU A 122 -0.39 6.57 0.46
C LEU A 122 0.21 7.61 1.40
N ASN A 123 -0.15 8.88 1.21
CA ASN A 123 0.31 9.96 2.05
C ASN A 123 -0.16 9.83 3.51
N ILE A 124 -1.44 9.53 3.73
CA ILE A 124 -1.99 9.38 5.08
C ILE A 124 -1.40 8.15 5.77
N VAL A 125 -1.27 7.04 5.06
CA VAL A 125 -0.68 5.82 5.62
C VAL A 125 0.79 6.04 6.00
N LEU A 126 1.58 6.69 5.13
CA LEU A 126 2.96 7.05 5.46
C LEU A 126 3.01 7.91 6.73
N TYR A 127 2.21 8.98 6.80
CA TYR A 127 2.13 9.85 7.97
C TYR A 127 1.79 9.07 9.25
N ASN A 128 0.85 8.15 9.18
CA ASN A 128 0.44 7.34 10.33
C ASN A 128 1.55 6.37 10.78
N ASN A 129 2.33 5.82 9.84
CA ASN A 129 3.36 4.84 10.15
C ASN A 129 4.63 5.48 10.74
N ILE A 130 5.08 6.62 10.21
CA ILE A 130 6.34 7.25 10.66
C ILE A 130 6.13 8.36 11.70
N GLY A 131 4.91 8.84 11.87
CA GLY A 131 4.55 9.90 12.82
C GLY A 131 4.92 11.32 12.34
N VAL A 132 4.42 12.31 13.10
CA VAL A 132 4.46 13.73 12.71
C VAL A 132 5.88 14.27 12.47
N ASN A 133 6.81 13.93 13.36
CA ASN A 133 8.15 14.51 13.34
C ASN A 133 8.95 14.01 12.14
N GLU A 134 8.99 12.69 11.94
CA GLU A 134 9.69 12.07 10.81
C GLU A 134 9.04 12.45 9.48
N TYR A 135 7.72 12.48 9.42
CA TYR A 135 7.00 12.91 8.24
C TYR A 135 7.35 14.36 7.84
N ASN A 136 7.39 15.30 8.81
CA ASN A 136 7.76 16.68 8.54
C ASN A 136 9.22 16.81 8.08
N ASN A 137 10.13 16.02 8.62
CA ASN A 137 11.53 15.98 8.18
C ASN A 137 11.63 15.44 6.75
N LEU A 138 10.90 14.38 6.48
CA LEU A 138 10.84 13.76 5.15
C LEU A 138 10.30 14.74 4.09
N ILE A 139 9.19 15.43 4.36
CA ILE A 139 8.67 16.47 3.45
C ILE A 139 9.70 17.56 3.19
N LYS A 140 10.45 17.99 4.22
CA LYS A 140 11.48 19.03 4.03
C LYS A 140 12.56 18.59 3.05
N SER A 141 12.96 17.31 3.05
CA SER A 141 13.96 16.77 2.13
C SER A 141 13.50 16.75 0.67
N TYR A 142 12.19 16.71 0.43
CA TYR A 142 11.59 16.75 -0.91
C TYR A 142 11.16 18.15 -1.36
N LYS A 143 11.26 19.16 -0.51
CA LYS A 143 10.89 20.53 -0.89
C LYS A 143 11.86 21.08 -1.93
N LYS A 144 11.30 21.76 -2.94
CA LYS A 144 12.09 22.54 -3.87
C LYS A 144 12.79 23.69 -3.14
N VAL A 145 14.04 23.92 -3.47
CA VAL A 145 14.75 25.11 -3.01
C VAL A 145 14.18 26.30 -3.77
N ASN A 146 13.47 27.18 -3.08
CA ASN A 146 12.98 28.44 -3.65
C ASN A 146 14.00 29.53 -3.35
N LEU A 147 14.87 29.79 -4.31
CA LEU A 147 15.69 30.98 -4.26
C LEU A 147 14.85 32.20 -4.72
N LYS A 148 15.00 33.33 -4.04
CA LYS A 148 14.38 34.57 -4.47
C LYS A 148 15.24 35.20 -5.58
N TYR A 149 14.62 35.44 -6.70
CA TYR A 149 15.28 36.06 -7.88
C TYR A 149 14.78 37.50 -8.14
N ASP A 150 14.41 38.19 -7.05
CA ASP A 150 13.75 39.50 -7.15
C ASP A 150 14.59 40.53 -7.92
N ASP A 151 15.92 40.36 -7.89
CA ASP A 151 16.89 41.28 -8.59
C ASP A 151 17.40 40.69 -9.92
N TYR A 152 16.87 39.55 -10.38
CA TYR A 152 17.29 38.87 -11.61
C TYR A 152 16.20 38.91 -12.66
N LEU A 153 16.59 39.24 -13.89
CA LEU A 153 15.71 39.17 -15.05
C LEU A 153 15.85 37.82 -15.72
N ASP A 154 14.74 37.11 -15.93
CA ASP A 154 14.74 35.89 -16.73
C ASP A 154 14.99 36.24 -18.20
N ILE A 155 16.17 35.84 -18.70
CA ILE A 155 16.61 36.04 -20.10
C ILE A 155 16.55 34.72 -20.89
N SER A 156 15.82 33.73 -20.43
CA SER A 156 15.68 32.40 -21.10
C SER A 156 15.01 32.60 -22.47
N CYS A 157 15.62 32.03 -23.49
CA CYS A 157 15.05 32.01 -24.83
C CYS A 157 13.88 31.03 -24.90
N LYS A 158 12.82 31.40 -25.60
CA LYS A 158 11.71 30.50 -25.90
C LYS A 158 12.06 29.59 -27.06
N LEU A 159 11.45 28.39 -27.08
CA LEU A 159 11.67 27.40 -28.17
C LEU A 159 11.45 28.01 -29.56
N ASN A 160 10.39 28.80 -29.71
CA ASN A 160 10.01 29.44 -30.96
C ASN A 160 10.98 30.55 -31.42
N ASP A 161 11.74 31.11 -30.48
CA ASP A 161 12.71 32.17 -30.79
C ASP A 161 14.04 31.56 -31.32
N THR A 162 14.32 30.32 -30.90
CA THR A 162 15.59 29.64 -31.22
C THR A 162 15.43 28.64 -32.39
N PHE A 163 14.30 27.95 -32.46
CA PHE A 163 14.06 26.89 -33.44
C PHE A 163 12.85 27.21 -34.33
N LYS A 164 13.01 27.00 -35.64
CA LYS A 164 11.89 26.98 -36.58
C LYS A 164 11.31 25.57 -36.62
N SER A 165 9.99 25.45 -36.48
CA SER A 165 9.32 24.15 -36.66
C SER A 165 9.48 23.70 -38.11
N SER A 166 10.19 22.58 -38.31
CA SER A 166 10.01 21.77 -39.52
C SER A 166 8.74 20.96 -39.31
N VAL A 167 7.88 20.90 -40.31
CA VAL A 167 6.70 20.04 -40.32
C VAL A 167 7.20 18.59 -40.37
N GLY A 168 7.45 18.01 -39.20
CA GLY A 168 7.76 16.60 -39.03
C GLY A 168 6.48 15.85 -38.70
N SER A 169 6.31 14.67 -39.27
CA SER A 169 5.24 13.74 -38.94
C SER A 169 5.24 13.47 -37.44
N MET A 170 4.10 13.62 -36.77
CA MET A 170 3.89 13.14 -35.42
C MET A 170 4.02 11.61 -35.43
N PHE A 171 5.05 11.09 -34.78
CA PHE A 171 5.13 9.68 -34.50
C PHE A 171 4.18 9.36 -33.34
N ASN A 172 3.35 8.35 -33.50
CA ASN A 172 2.57 7.78 -32.39
C ASN A 172 3.56 7.07 -31.47
N ASN A 173 3.78 7.63 -30.31
CA ASN A 173 4.75 7.15 -29.32
C ASN A 173 4.09 6.23 -28.27
N GLU A 174 3.12 5.40 -28.67
CA GLU A 174 2.43 4.48 -27.78
C GLU A 174 3.34 3.39 -27.18
N ASP A 175 4.46 3.10 -27.85
CA ASP A 175 5.40 2.05 -27.44
C ASP A 175 6.55 2.56 -26.55
N ILE A 176 6.62 3.85 -26.24
CA ILE A 176 7.70 4.38 -25.40
C ILE A 176 7.38 4.09 -23.94
N LYS A 177 8.33 3.44 -23.25
CA LYS A 177 8.27 3.24 -21.79
C LYS A 177 8.06 4.59 -21.09
N ASN A 178 6.91 4.76 -20.46
CA ASN A 178 6.58 5.94 -19.70
C ASN A 178 6.88 5.70 -18.21
N LYS A 179 7.17 6.77 -17.47
CA LYS A 179 7.31 6.75 -16.02
C LYS A 179 5.95 6.71 -15.30
N ASN A 180 4.87 6.44 -15.99
CA ASN A 180 3.55 6.28 -15.37
C ASN A 180 3.50 4.97 -14.61
N SER A 181 3.61 5.09 -13.31
CA SER A 181 3.39 3.98 -12.41
C SER A 181 1.90 3.65 -12.32
N ASN A 182 1.64 2.38 -12.12
CA ASN A 182 0.31 1.89 -11.83
C ASN A 182 -0.10 2.39 -10.43
N LYS A 183 -1.14 3.22 -10.36
CA LYS A 183 -1.65 3.73 -9.07
C LYS A 183 -2.44 2.64 -8.34
N PRO A 184 -2.36 2.56 -7.01
CA PRO A 184 -3.21 1.67 -6.23
C PRO A 184 -4.68 1.89 -6.56
N ASN A 185 -5.41 0.82 -6.79
CA ASN A 185 -6.85 0.88 -7.03
C ASN A 185 -7.60 0.49 -5.77
N ILE A 186 -8.58 1.30 -5.39
CA ILE A 186 -9.45 1.04 -4.24
C ILE A 186 -10.87 0.89 -4.77
N ASP A 187 -11.50 -0.24 -4.45
CA ASP A 187 -12.88 -0.49 -4.80
C ASP A 187 -13.81 0.56 -4.18
N ASN A 188 -14.94 0.85 -4.84
CA ASN A 188 -15.94 1.75 -4.30
C ASN A 188 -16.59 1.11 -3.07
N LEU A 189 -16.30 1.65 -1.89
CA LEU A 189 -16.85 1.20 -0.60
C LEU A 189 -18.14 1.95 -0.22
N ILE A 190 -18.30 3.16 -0.75
CA ILE A 190 -19.39 4.06 -0.39
C ILE A 190 -20.45 4.05 -1.49
N ASP A 191 -21.70 3.82 -1.08
CA ASP A 191 -22.87 4.02 -1.92
C ASP A 191 -23.21 5.52 -1.94
N PHE A 192 -22.76 6.20 -3.02
CA PHE A 192 -22.97 7.63 -3.20
C PHE A 192 -24.41 8.02 -3.51
N ASP A 193 -25.23 7.10 -3.97
CA ASP A 193 -26.64 7.40 -4.25
C ASP A 193 -27.43 7.38 -2.94
N SER A 194 -27.27 6.36 -2.12
CA SER A 194 -27.79 6.35 -0.73
C SER A 194 -27.27 7.51 0.11
N LEU A 195 -26.01 7.90 -0.08
CA LEU A 195 -25.41 9.03 0.62
C LEU A 195 -26.05 10.37 0.25
N LYS A 196 -26.35 10.59 -1.03
CA LYS A 196 -27.09 11.78 -1.49
C LYS A 196 -28.49 11.85 -0.89
N ASP A 197 -29.19 10.73 -0.88
CA ASP A 197 -30.56 10.66 -0.37
C ASP A 197 -30.61 10.91 1.14
N SER A 198 -29.54 10.60 1.85
CA SER A 198 -29.42 10.80 3.30
C SER A 198 -29.19 12.27 3.70
N ILE A 199 -28.73 13.12 2.79
CA ILE A 199 -28.42 14.53 3.06
C ILE A 199 -29.47 15.41 2.38
N PRO A 200 -30.12 16.36 3.12
CA PRO A 200 -31.15 17.20 2.53
C PRO A 200 -30.64 18.00 1.31
N ASN A 201 -31.36 17.96 0.20
CA ASN A 201 -31.03 18.65 -1.05
C ASN A 201 -30.88 20.18 -0.93
N LYS A 202 -31.39 20.78 0.14
CA LYS A 202 -31.24 22.21 0.43
C LYS A 202 -29.83 22.57 0.94
N VAL A 203 -29.07 21.59 1.41
CA VAL A 203 -27.77 21.78 2.05
C VAL A 203 -26.62 21.38 1.12
N LEU A 204 -26.88 20.49 0.17
CA LEU A 204 -25.87 19.93 -0.71
C LEU A 204 -26.00 20.47 -2.13
N SER A 205 -24.93 21.06 -2.68
CA SER A 205 -24.85 21.47 -4.07
C SER A 205 -24.73 20.28 -5.01
N SER A 206 -25.24 20.40 -6.23
CA SER A 206 -25.10 19.36 -7.28
C SER A 206 -23.62 19.04 -7.61
N GLY A 207 -22.71 19.95 -7.32
CA GLY A 207 -21.26 19.80 -7.54
C GLY A 207 -20.48 19.18 -6.36
N ALA A 208 -21.13 18.94 -5.20
CA ALA A 208 -20.47 18.46 -3.99
C ALA A 208 -19.78 17.10 -4.20
N PHE A 209 -20.43 16.19 -4.94
CA PHE A 209 -19.92 14.85 -5.27
C PHE A 209 -19.25 14.81 -6.64
N ASN A 210 -18.34 15.74 -6.93
CA ASN A 210 -17.50 15.65 -8.13
C ASN A 210 -16.54 14.46 -8.03
N LYS A 211 -15.92 14.07 -9.16
CA LYS A 211 -14.99 12.92 -9.23
C LYS A 211 -13.92 12.93 -8.14
N LYS A 212 -13.29 14.09 -7.90
CA LYS A 212 -12.23 14.24 -6.88
C LYS A 212 -12.76 14.11 -5.45
N SER A 213 -13.97 14.60 -5.18
CA SER A 213 -14.59 14.48 -3.85
C SER A 213 -15.03 13.03 -3.58
N LYS A 214 -15.60 12.34 -4.56
CA LYS A 214 -15.95 10.92 -4.45
C LYS A 214 -14.73 10.06 -4.19
N GLU A 215 -13.64 10.29 -4.92
CA GLU A 215 -12.38 9.59 -4.73
C GLU A 215 -11.80 9.82 -3.32
N LEU A 216 -11.78 11.08 -2.85
CA LEU A 216 -11.33 11.41 -1.49
C LEU A 216 -12.17 10.71 -0.42
N ILE A 217 -13.51 10.78 -0.52
CA ILE A 217 -14.41 10.15 0.44
C ILE A 217 -14.20 8.64 0.48
N ASN A 218 -14.15 8.00 -0.69
CA ASN A 218 -13.95 6.56 -0.78
C ASN A 218 -12.59 6.13 -0.18
N ASN A 219 -11.54 6.88 -0.45
CA ASN A 219 -10.21 6.61 0.09
C ASN A 219 -10.16 6.74 1.62
N LEU A 220 -10.79 7.78 2.18
CA LEU A 220 -10.86 7.95 3.63
C LEU A 220 -11.76 6.89 4.28
N ALA A 221 -12.87 6.50 3.64
CA ALA A 221 -13.69 5.40 4.11
C ALA A 221 -12.91 4.08 4.18
N PHE A 222 -12.04 3.81 3.19
CA PHE A 222 -11.14 2.67 3.20
C PHE A 222 -10.14 2.72 4.36
N ILE A 223 -9.43 3.85 4.52
CA ILE A 223 -8.37 4.01 5.54
C ILE A 223 -8.95 3.88 6.95
N TYR A 224 -10.06 4.55 7.20
CA TYR A 224 -10.65 4.66 8.53
C TYR A 224 -11.80 3.68 8.78
N ASN A 225 -12.03 2.74 7.84
CA ASN A 225 -13.08 1.72 7.91
C ASN A 225 -14.47 2.30 8.26
N LEU A 226 -14.87 3.33 7.50
CA LEU A 226 -16.14 4.01 7.68
C LEU A 226 -17.22 3.45 6.78
N ASP A 227 -18.41 3.30 7.30
CA ASP A 227 -19.60 2.97 6.52
C ASP A 227 -20.25 4.23 5.90
N THR A 228 -21.18 4.01 4.98
CA THR A 228 -21.90 5.10 4.28
C THR A 228 -22.65 6.02 5.23
N LEU A 229 -23.21 5.51 6.35
CA LEU A 229 -23.96 6.30 7.32
C LEU A 229 -23.03 7.26 8.07
N LYS A 230 -21.89 6.77 8.53
CA LYS A 230 -20.90 7.59 9.25
C LYS A 230 -20.28 8.66 8.36
N VAL A 231 -19.97 8.30 7.11
CA VAL A 231 -19.53 9.27 6.11
C VAL A 231 -20.58 10.38 5.93
N GLY A 232 -21.86 10.03 5.88
CA GLY A 232 -22.96 10.99 5.78
C GLY A 232 -23.03 11.95 6.99
N GLU A 233 -22.86 11.44 8.20
CA GLU A 233 -22.80 12.26 9.43
C GLU A 233 -21.64 13.26 9.36
N ILE A 234 -20.45 12.81 9.00
CA ILE A 234 -19.26 13.69 8.92
C ILE A 234 -19.40 14.73 7.80
N ILE A 235 -19.95 14.34 6.65
CA ILE A 235 -20.18 15.29 5.53
C ILE A 235 -21.10 16.42 6.00
N ARG A 236 -22.17 16.15 6.74
CA ARG A 236 -23.09 17.19 7.27
C ARG A 236 -22.38 18.24 8.12
N LEU A 237 -21.30 17.84 8.82
CA LEU A 237 -20.49 18.75 9.65
C LEU A 237 -19.45 19.56 8.84
N THR A 238 -19.23 19.17 7.60
CA THR A 238 -18.11 19.69 6.78
C THR A 238 -18.55 20.38 5.49
N ILE A 239 -19.86 20.54 5.30
CA ILE A 239 -20.43 21.30 4.17
C ILE A 239 -20.22 22.79 4.42
N ASP A 240 -19.70 23.50 3.41
CA ASP A 240 -19.52 24.94 3.42
C ASP A 240 -20.83 25.70 3.06
N GLU A 241 -20.77 27.03 3.12
CA GLU A 241 -21.91 27.91 2.81
C GLU A 241 -22.41 27.76 1.35
N ASN A 242 -21.58 27.23 0.46
CA ASN A 242 -21.88 27.00 -0.95
C ASN A 242 -22.48 25.60 -1.21
N GLY A 243 -22.66 24.81 -0.16
CA GLY A 243 -23.13 23.42 -0.25
C GLY A 243 -22.08 22.46 -0.82
N LEU A 244 -20.79 22.82 -0.76
CA LEU A 244 -19.67 21.96 -1.17
C LEU A 244 -18.99 21.36 0.07
N ILE A 245 -18.35 20.21 -0.13
CA ILE A 245 -17.63 19.54 0.95
C ILE A 245 -16.26 20.22 1.14
N ASN A 246 -16.03 20.80 2.32
CA ASN A 246 -14.72 21.30 2.71
C ASN A 246 -13.79 20.12 2.98
N LYS A 247 -12.86 19.87 2.05
CA LYS A 247 -11.98 18.69 2.06
C LYS A 247 -11.07 18.64 3.28
N GLU A 248 -10.49 19.77 3.68
CA GLU A 248 -9.57 19.84 4.82
C GLU A 248 -10.31 19.57 6.13
N LEU A 249 -11.48 20.15 6.28
CA LEU A 249 -12.32 19.92 7.46
C LEU A 249 -12.82 18.48 7.49
N PHE A 250 -13.19 17.91 6.34
CA PHE A 250 -13.63 16.53 6.23
C PHE A 250 -12.52 15.54 6.66
N ILE A 251 -11.29 15.71 6.18
CA ILE A 251 -10.14 14.89 6.59
C ILE A 251 -9.93 14.98 8.11
N LYS A 252 -10.00 16.18 8.67
CA LYS A 252 -9.81 16.44 10.09
C LYS A 252 -10.88 15.76 10.95
N GLU A 253 -12.15 15.87 10.56
CA GLU A 253 -13.26 15.31 11.32
C GLU A 253 -13.32 13.77 11.21
N VAL A 254 -13.01 13.20 10.04
CA VAL A 254 -12.84 11.74 9.88
C VAL A 254 -11.76 11.21 10.83
N ARG A 255 -10.62 11.90 10.88
CA ARG A 255 -9.50 11.50 11.75
C ARG A 255 -9.89 11.59 13.23
N LYS A 256 -10.49 12.69 13.69
CA LYS A 256 -10.95 12.84 15.06
C LYS A 256 -11.96 11.77 15.45
N TYR A 257 -12.90 11.46 14.57
CA TYR A 257 -13.88 10.40 14.80
C TYR A 257 -13.20 9.07 15.06
N TYR A 258 -12.20 8.72 14.22
CA TYR A 258 -11.46 7.47 14.38
C TYR A 258 -10.63 7.44 15.66
N GLU A 259 -9.87 8.49 15.95
CA GLU A 259 -9.05 8.63 17.17
C GLU A 259 -9.92 8.49 18.43
N TYR A 260 -11.11 9.12 18.44
CA TYR A 260 -12.04 9.03 19.55
C TYR A 260 -12.52 7.59 19.80
N ASN A 261 -12.88 6.86 18.74
CA ASN A 261 -13.41 5.50 18.86
C ASN A 261 -12.32 4.45 19.11
N ASN A 262 -11.07 4.75 18.81
CA ASN A 262 -9.96 3.79 18.90
C ASN A 262 -8.88 4.20 19.94
N GLY A 263 -9.26 4.94 20.97
CA GLY A 263 -8.37 5.27 22.09
C GLY A 263 -7.13 6.08 21.70
N GLY A 264 -7.25 6.94 20.67
CA GLY A 264 -6.17 7.79 20.18
C GLY A 264 -5.21 7.12 19.20
N SER A 265 -5.42 5.83 18.86
CA SER A 265 -4.62 5.15 17.85
C SER A 265 -5.04 5.56 16.43
N LEU A 266 -4.08 5.55 15.49
CA LEU A 266 -4.34 5.82 14.08
C LEU A 266 -4.40 4.51 13.27
N PRO A 267 -5.15 4.48 12.15
CA PRO A 267 -5.23 3.28 11.32
C PRO A 267 -3.88 3.03 10.65
N THR A 268 -3.51 1.76 10.60
CA THR A 268 -2.37 1.27 9.85
C THR A 268 -2.85 0.30 8.79
N ILE A 269 -2.07 0.10 7.72
CA ILE A 269 -2.34 -0.98 6.77
C ILE A 269 -2.04 -2.30 7.50
N ILE A 270 -3.08 -3.11 7.68
CA ILE A 270 -2.99 -4.46 8.22
C ILE A 270 -3.23 -5.42 7.07
N TYR A 271 -2.41 -6.46 6.97
CA TYR A 271 -2.68 -7.56 6.05
C TYR A 271 -4.05 -8.17 6.33
N ARG A 272 -4.84 -8.42 5.29
CA ARG A 272 -6.15 -9.09 5.44
C ARG A 272 -6.01 -10.48 6.06
N THR A 273 -4.91 -11.14 5.79
CA THR A 273 -4.54 -12.43 6.39
C THR A 273 -3.74 -12.16 7.66
N GLN A 274 -4.42 -11.96 8.77
CA GLN A 274 -3.77 -12.02 10.07
C GLN A 274 -3.28 -13.45 10.32
N PRO A 275 -2.11 -13.63 10.97
CA PRO A 275 -1.71 -14.93 11.49
C PRO A 275 -2.89 -15.53 12.28
N GLU A 276 -3.13 -16.83 12.13
CA GLU A 276 -4.33 -17.46 12.71
C GLU A 276 -4.45 -17.26 14.22
N TYR A 277 -3.31 -17.20 14.94
CA TYR A 277 -3.28 -16.93 16.39
C TYR A 277 -3.71 -15.51 16.79
N LEU A 278 -3.80 -14.55 15.83
CA LEU A 278 -4.29 -13.19 16.08
C LEU A 278 -5.76 -12.99 15.65
N LYS A 279 -6.34 -13.96 14.96
CA LYS A 279 -7.75 -13.88 14.58
C LYS A 279 -8.62 -14.03 15.82
N SER A 280 -9.70 -13.26 15.89
CA SER A 280 -10.73 -13.50 16.90
C SER A 280 -11.53 -14.74 16.53
N PRO A 281 -11.92 -15.59 17.49
CA PRO A 281 -12.75 -16.76 17.20
C PRO A 281 -14.10 -16.32 16.62
N GLU A 282 -14.53 -16.98 15.55
CA GLU A 282 -15.88 -16.85 15.03
C GLU A 282 -16.80 -17.70 15.91
N GLY A 283 -17.82 -17.11 16.52
CA GLY A 283 -18.81 -17.82 17.33
C GLY A 283 -18.72 -17.51 18.82
N ASP A 284 -18.21 -18.42 19.64
CA ASP A 284 -18.13 -18.23 21.08
C ASP A 284 -17.10 -17.17 21.48
N VAL A 285 -17.59 -15.98 21.83
CA VAL A 285 -16.77 -14.85 22.31
C VAL A 285 -16.49 -14.86 23.81
N SER A 286 -16.90 -15.91 24.52
CA SER A 286 -16.57 -16.11 25.93
C SER A 286 -15.05 -16.20 26.14
N ASN A 287 -14.59 -15.97 27.37
CA ASN A 287 -13.17 -16.13 27.69
C ASN A 287 -12.68 -17.58 27.44
N THR A 288 -13.56 -18.54 27.65
CA THR A 288 -13.28 -19.98 27.40
C THR A 288 -13.13 -20.26 25.90
N GLY A 289 -14.06 -19.77 25.08
CA GLY A 289 -13.98 -19.92 23.61
C GLY A 289 -12.75 -19.24 23.01
N LYS A 290 -12.38 -18.05 23.49
CA LYS A 290 -11.14 -17.38 23.09
C LYS A 290 -9.90 -18.16 23.47
N MET A 291 -9.88 -18.78 24.64
CA MET A 291 -8.76 -19.62 25.07
C MET A 291 -8.64 -20.89 24.23
N ILE A 292 -9.75 -21.57 23.95
CA ILE A 292 -9.77 -22.74 23.07
C ILE A 292 -9.24 -22.39 21.70
N TYR A 293 -9.74 -21.30 21.09
CA TYR A 293 -9.27 -20.83 19.79
C TYR A 293 -7.75 -20.53 19.77
N ILE A 294 -7.24 -19.90 20.82
CA ILE A 294 -5.79 -19.62 20.95
C ILE A 294 -5.01 -20.94 21.03
N PHE A 295 -5.48 -21.93 21.80
CA PHE A 295 -4.83 -23.23 21.91
C PHE A 295 -4.83 -24.01 20.61
N GLU A 296 -5.91 -23.97 19.84
CA GLU A 296 -6.03 -24.66 18.55
C GLU A 296 -5.16 -24.02 17.45
N ASN A 297 -4.91 -22.69 17.52
CA ASN A 297 -4.27 -21.93 16.46
C ASN A 297 -2.88 -21.38 16.84
N THR A 298 -2.34 -21.72 18.00
CA THR A 298 -1.05 -21.22 18.49
C THR A 298 -0.17 -22.41 18.90
N THR A 299 1.10 -22.39 18.51
CA THR A 299 2.00 -23.40 19.02
C THR A 299 2.18 -23.28 20.54
N PRO A 300 2.38 -24.38 21.27
CA PRO A 300 2.64 -24.32 22.72
C PRO A 300 3.78 -23.37 23.11
N TYR A 301 4.80 -23.28 22.25
CA TYR A 301 5.92 -22.35 22.43
C TYR A 301 5.51 -20.88 22.33
N ASP A 302 4.76 -20.51 21.29
CA ASP A 302 4.31 -19.14 21.08
C ASP A 302 3.31 -18.70 22.13
N PHE A 303 2.42 -19.63 22.56
CA PHE A 303 1.52 -19.39 23.68
C PHE A 303 2.28 -19.11 24.97
N LEU A 304 3.27 -19.94 25.30
CA LEU A 304 4.11 -19.74 26.48
C LEU A 304 4.87 -18.39 26.40
N LYS A 305 5.47 -18.09 25.26
CA LYS A 305 6.18 -16.83 25.02
C LYS A 305 5.28 -15.61 25.20
N SER A 306 4.01 -15.69 24.81
CA SER A 306 3.04 -14.62 25.01
C SER A 306 2.75 -14.30 26.47
N LYS A 307 2.97 -15.26 27.39
CA LYS A 307 2.80 -15.08 28.84
C LYS A 307 3.98 -14.41 29.54
N TYR A 308 5.17 -14.46 28.92
CA TYR A 308 6.37 -13.84 29.45
C TYR A 308 6.51 -12.41 28.89
N LYS A 309 5.85 -11.46 29.52
CA LYS A 309 5.96 -10.02 29.16
C LYS A 309 7.42 -9.60 29.09
N ASN A 310 8.01 -9.52 27.91
CA ASN A 310 9.37 -9.11 27.60
C ASN A 310 10.52 -10.04 28.06
N ASN A 311 10.25 -11.21 28.63
CA ASN A 311 11.28 -12.20 28.99
C ASN A 311 11.11 -13.46 28.13
N ASN A 312 12.20 -14.12 27.78
CA ASN A 312 12.14 -15.41 27.13
C ASN A 312 11.75 -16.52 28.13
N PRO A 313 11.03 -17.57 27.70
CA PRO A 313 10.77 -18.74 28.52
C PRO A 313 12.06 -19.34 29.08
N THR A 314 12.02 -19.82 30.33
CA THR A 314 13.21 -20.41 30.94
C THR A 314 13.52 -21.77 30.30
N PRO A 315 14.78 -22.26 30.37
CA PRO A 315 15.13 -23.59 29.85
C PRO A 315 14.31 -24.73 30.49
N ARG A 316 13.81 -24.53 31.71
CA ARG A 316 12.94 -25.49 32.40
C ARG A 316 11.56 -25.52 31.78
N ASP A 317 11.02 -24.36 31.40
CA ASP A 317 9.70 -24.26 30.77
C ASP A 317 9.74 -24.85 29.35
N LEU A 318 10.84 -24.66 28.62
CA LEU A 318 11.03 -25.26 27.29
C LEU A 318 11.10 -26.79 27.37
N LYS A 319 11.80 -27.37 28.35
CA LYS A 319 11.84 -28.82 28.58
C LYS A 319 10.46 -29.39 28.95
N LEU A 320 9.67 -28.63 29.73
CA LEU A 320 8.30 -29.02 30.06
C LEU A 320 7.40 -29.06 28.83
N LEU A 321 7.56 -28.10 27.91
CA LEU A 321 6.84 -28.07 26.63
C LEU A 321 7.24 -29.23 25.71
N GLU A 322 8.53 -29.54 25.63
CA GLU A 322 9.01 -30.69 24.86
C GLU A 322 8.40 -32.00 25.40
N PHE A 323 8.32 -32.14 26.71
CA PHE A 323 7.73 -33.28 27.35
C PHE A 323 6.20 -33.39 27.06
N LEU A 324 5.48 -32.27 27.14
CA LEU A 324 4.03 -32.23 26.86
C LEU A 324 3.72 -32.38 25.36
N ALA A 325 4.64 -32.02 24.45
CA ALA A 325 4.46 -32.22 23.02
C ALA A 325 4.73 -33.65 22.54
N LEU A 326 5.37 -34.45 23.36
CA LEU A 326 5.61 -35.89 23.06
C LEU A 326 4.43 -36.80 23.48
N ASP A 327 3.50 -36.30 24.29
CA ASP A 327 2.32 -37.02 24.77
C ASP A 327 1.02 -36.64 24.03
N LEU A 328 1.08 -35.79 23.01
CA LEU A 328 -0.02 -35.40 22.11
C LEU A 328 0.24 -35.93 20.69
#